data_d3b5cae18ac67983dbb5eae5077fcd41
#
_entry.id   d3b5cae18ac67983dbb5eae5077fcd41
#
_cell.length_a   1.000
_cell.length_b   1.000
_cell.length_c   1.000
_cell.angle_alpha   90.00
_cell.angle_beta   90.00
_cell.angle_gamma   90.00
#
_symmetry.space_group_name_H-M   'P 1'
#
loop_
_entity.id
_entity.type
_entity.pdbx_description
1 polymer ?
#
loop_
_entity_poly.entity_id
_entity_poly.type
_entity_poly.pdbx_seq_one_letter_code
_entity_poly.pdbx_strand_id
1 'polypeptide(L)'
;TQSSFSTVTLTRYAENGYSFGVRASINKFSKIGDAPPISPMTMISADLVLTKTLSALTFCNIEPYVEVGAGQSFVGNNKDYTLNAGAGLSYPVSDKVHLKFNTVYRNNKKNDGIVNYAPKIIPHFQHNLSVAINFGGKDTDRDGVYDRHDDCPSVPGLAEFNGCPDDDGDGIENSKD
;
A
#
# COMPACT_ATOMS: atom_id res chain seq x y z
N THR A 1 -20.85 -3.10 -13.24
CA THR A 1 -19.78 -3.41 -12.28
C THR A 1 -19.11 -4.69 -12.69
N GLN A 2 -17.95 -4.61 -13.29
CA GLN A 2 -17.14 -5.78 -13.60
C GLN A 2 -16.03 -5.84 -12.55
N SER A 3 -16.09 -6.84 -11.67
CA SER A 3 -15.02 -7.13 -10.72
C SER A 3 -13.91 -7.90 -11.44
N SER A 4 -12.76 -7.31 -11.60
CA SER A 4 -11.58 -8.02 -12.05
C SER A 4 -10.50 -7.88 -10.97
N PHE A 5 -9.82 -8.98 -10.62
CA PHE A 5 -8.59 -8.93 -9.84
C PHE A 5 -7.52 -8.26 -10.71
N SER A 6 -7.29 -7.00 -10.48
CA SER A 6 -6.55 -6.18 -11.42
C SER A 6 -5.53 -5.26 -10.76
N THR A 7 -5.22 -5.50 -9.50
CA THR A 7 -4.32 -4.62 -8.76
C THR A 7 -3.24 -5.43 -8.04
N VAL A 8 -1.99 -5.05 -8.28
CA VAL A 8 -0.82 -5.55 -7.55
C VAL A 8 -0.16 -4.37 -6.86
N THR A 9 0.15 -4.53 -5.59
CA THR A 9 0.85 -3.50 -4.81
C THR A 9 2.05 -4.15 -4.12
N LEU A 10 3.23 -3.58 -4.34
CA LEU A 10 4.44 -3.91 -3.61
C LEU A 10 4.72 -2.77 -2.63
N THR A 11 4.76 -3.09 -1.35
CA THR A 11 5.00 -2.12 -0.29
C THR A 11 6.16 -2.55 0.60
N ARG A 12 6.91 -1.57 1.07
CA ARG A 12 7.88 -1.73 2.13
C ARG A 12 7.35 -1.04 3.38
N TYR A 13 7.37 -1.76 4.49
CA TYR A 13 7.07 -1.21 5.79
C TYR A 13 8.17 -0.24 6.22
N ALA A 14 7.78 0.86 6.82
CA ALA A 14 8.62 1.81 7.51
C ALA A 14 8.15 1.91 8.97
N GLU A 15 8.90 2.58 9.79
CA GLU A 15 8.59 2.73 11.21
C GLU A 15 7.21 3.35 11.48
N ASN A 16 6.70 3.16 12.69
CA ASN A 16 5.47 3.77 13.18
C ASN A 16 4.20 3.47 12.35
N GLY A 17 4.11 2.30 11.71
CA GLY A 17 2.93 1.90 10.95
C GLY A 17 2.81 2.54 9.56
N TYR A 18 3.85 3.21 9.08
CA TYR A 18 3.92 3.68 7.71
C TYR A 18 4.38 2.58 6.77
N SER A 19 3.87 2.60 5.54
CA SER A 19 4.35 1.78 4.43
C SER A 19 4.34 2.61 3.16
N PHE A 20 5.31 2.44 2.31
CA PHE A 20 5.35 3.05 0.99
C PHE A 20 5.57 2.01 -0.09
N GLY A 21 5.07 2.27 -1.28
CA GLY A 21 5.19 1.29 -2.34
C GLY A 21 4.65 1.75 -3.68
N VAL A 22 4.60 0.80 -4.58
CA VAL A 22 4.15 0.97 -5.95
C VAL A 22 2.92 0.10 -6.18
N ARG A 23 1.89 0.67 -6.76
CA ARG A 23 0.66 -0.03 -7.14
C ARG A 23 0.50 0.02 -8.64
N ALA A 24 0.29 -1.14 -9.26
CA ALA A 24 -0.13 -1.25 -10.65
C ALA A 24 -1.56 -1.80 -10.70
N SER A 25 -2.41 -1.21 -11.54
CA SER A 25 -3.78 -1.72 -11.72
C SER A 25 -4.20 -1.70 -13.19
N ILE A 26 -5.04 -2.67 -13.55
CA ILE A 26 -5.64 -2.81 -14.86
C ILE A 26 -7.15 -2.91 -14.67
N ASN A 27 -7.89 -1.97 -15.24
CA ASN A 27 -9.35 -1.94 -15.17
C ASN A 27 -9.95 -1.92 -16.58
N LYS A 28 -11.10 -2.57 -16.75
CA LYS A 28 -11.86 -2.53 -18.00
C LYS A 28 -13.19 -1.82 -17.75
N PHE A 29 -13.54 -0.90 -18.63
CA PHE A 29 -14.80 -0.17 -18.57
C PHE A 29 -15.59 -0.47 -19.85
N SER A 30 -16.87 -0.74 -19.71
CA SER A 30 -17.83 -0.85 -20.80
C SER A 30 -18.89 0.26 -20.75
N LYS A 31 -18.90 1.04 -19.65
CA LYS A 31 -19.86 2.14 -19.44
C LYS A 31 -19.25 3.20 -18.51
N ILE A 32 -19.48 4.47 -18.79
CA ILE A 32 -19.06 5.61 -17.96
C ILE A 32 -20.32 6.46 -17.65
N GLY A 33 -20.72 6.49 -16.37
CA GLY A 33 -21.91 7.19 -15.91
C GLY A 33 -23.17 6.65 -16.59
N ASP A 34 -24.06 7.55 -17.01
CA ASP A 34 -25.31 7.22 -17.69
C ASP A 34 -25.18 7.18 -19.21
N ALA A 35 -23.98 7.33 -19.74
CA ALA A 35 -23.72 7.23 -21.17
C ALA A 35 -24.02 5.83 -21.71
N PRO A 36 -24.42 5.70 -22.99
CA PRO A 36 -24.60 4.39 -23.60
C PRO A 36 -23.34 3.53 -23.53
N PRO A 37 -23.48 2.19 -23.57
CA PRO A 37 -22.33 1.30 -23.54
C PRO A 37 -21.34 1.63 -24.68
N ILE A 38 -20.07 1.70 -24.34
CA ILE A 38 -18.97 1.88 -25.28
C ILE A 38 -18.23 0.57 -25.47
N SER A 39 -17.44 0.48 -26.52
CA SER A 39 -16.50 -0.63 -26.67
C SER A 39 -15.63 -0.74 -25.42
N PRO A 40 -15.36 -1.96 -24.89
CA PRO A 40 -14.58 -2.14 -23.68
C PRO A 40 -13.22 -1.42 -23.80
N MET A 41 -12.95 -0.51 -22.88
CA MET A 41 -11.69 0.22 -22.79
C MET A 41 -10.88 -0.29 -21.60
N THR A 42 -9.59 -0.45 -21.80
CA THR A 42 -8.66 -0.83 -20.73
C THR A 42 -7.96 0.41 -20.20
N MET A 43 -8.03 0.58 -18.89
CA MET A 43 -7.22 1.56 -18.16
C MET A 43 -6.13 0.83 -17.40
N ILE A 44 -4.91 1.25 -17.60
CA ILE A 44 -3.74 0.82 -16.81
C ILE A 44 -3.34 1.99 -15.94
N SER A 45 -3.02 1.75 -14.68
CA SER A 45 -2.46 2.79 -13.82
C SER A 45 -1.26 2.29 -13.03
N ALA A 46 -0.35 3.22 -12.76
CA ALA A 46 0.79 3.03 -11.90
C ALA A 46 0.84 4.18 -10.89
N ASP A 47 0.84 3.84 -9.61
CA ASP A 47 0.75 4.80 -8.51
C ASP A 47 1.86 4.53 -7.48
N LEU A 48 2.45 5.59 -6.94
CA LEU A 48 3.17 5.57 -5.68
C LEU A 48 2.14 5.70 -4.56
N VAL A 49 2.25 4.87 -3.53
CA VAL A 49 1.29 4.80 -2.43
C VAL A 49 2.02 4.91 -1.09
N LEU A 50 1.53 5.78 -0.24
CA LEU A 50 1.89 5.88 1.17
C LEU A 50 0.70 5.44 2.00
N THR A 51 0.90 4.50 2.90
CA THR A 51 -0.13 3.96 3.79
C THR A 51 0.27 4.20 5.24
N LYS A 52 -0.71 4.52 6.07
CA LYS A 52 -0.56 4.62 7.53
C LYS A 52 -1.55 3.68 8.20
N THR A 53 -1.06 2.67 8.90
CA THR A 53 -1.86 1.81 9.78
C THR A 53 -2.20 2.55 11.06
N LEU A 54 -3.46 2.48 11.46
CA LEU A 54 -4.00 3.16 12.65
C LEU A 54 -4.11 2.13 13.80
N SER A 55 -2.97 1.68 14.31
CA SER A 55 -2.89 0.60 15.30
C SER A 55 -3.68 0.89 16.56
N ALA A 56 -3.81 2.16 16.96
CA ALA A 56 -4.62 2.57 18.12
C ALA A 56 -6.14 2.30 17.94
N LEU A 57 -6.59 2.08 16.71
CA LEU A 57 -7.99 1.79 16.38
C LEU A 57 -8.22 0.31 16.02
N THR A 58 -7.25 -0.57 16.30
CA THR A 58 -7.37 -2.01 16.04
C THR A 58 -8.47 -2.61 16.90
N PHE A 59 -9.40 -3.32 16.26
CA PHE A 59 -10.52 -3.99 16.90
C PHE A 59 -10.69 -5.41 16.33
N CYS A 60 -10.80 -6.42 17.18
CA CYS A 60 -10.96 -7.83 16.75
C CYS A 60 -9.95 -8.27 15.69
N ASN A 61 -8.68 -7.92 15.84
CA ASN A 61 -7.61 -8.15 14.87
C ASN A 61 -7.80 -7.43 13.50
N ILE A 62 -8.77 -6.54 13.39
CA ILE A 62 -8.92 -5.71 12.20
C ILE A 62 -8.12 -4.43 12.42
N GLU A 63 -7.20 -4.15 11.50
CA GLU A 63 -6.34 -2.98 11.51
C GLU A 63 -6.82 -1.97 10.47
N PRO A 64 -7.44 -0.85 10.91
CA PRO A 64 -7.77 0.23 10.00
C PRO A 64 -6.51 0.90 9.47
N TYR A 65 -6.56 1.36 8.22
CA TYR A 65 -5.49 2.15 7.64
C TYR A 65 -6.02 3.23 6.71
N VAL A 66 -5.23 4.25 6.49
CA VAL A 66 -5.47 5.29 5.48
C VAL A 66 -4.35 5.25 4.46
N GLU A 67 -4.65 5.67 3.24
CA GLU A 67 -3.67 5.73 2.17
C GLU A 67 -3.80 6.99 1.33
N VAL A 68 -2.68 7.47 0.84
CA VAL A 68 -2.60 8.50 -0.18
C VAL A 68 -1.66 8.03 -1.28
N GLY A 69 -1.89 8.50 -2.50
CA GLY A 69 -1.05 8.10 -3.61
C GLY A 69 -1.08 9.10 -4.75
N ALA A 70 -0.08 9.04 -5.58
CA ALA A 70 0.03 9.81 -6.81
C ALA A 70 0.60 8.94 -7.93
N GLY A 71 0.12 9.13 -9.15
CA GLY A 71 0.58 8.32 -10.26
C GLY A 71 0.05 8.75 -11.60
N GLN A 72 -0.02 7.80 -12.50
CA GLN A 72 -0.51 7.99 -13.86
C GLN A 72 -1.48 6.89 -14.25
N SER A 73 -2.52 7.27 -15.00
CA SER A 73 -3.45 6.36 -15.65
C SER A 73 -3.36 6.51 -17.17
N PHE A 74 -3.44 5.39 -17.85
CA PHE A 74 -3.34 5.28 -19.30
C PHE A 74 -4.61 4.65 -19.86
N VAL A 75 -5.23 5.30 -20.82
CA VAL A 75 -6.39 4.77 -21.56
C VAL A 75 -6.12 4.98 -23.06
N GLY A 76 -5.85 3.90 -23.77
CA GLY A 76 -5.35 4.00 -25.15
C GLY A 76 -4.06 4.82 -25.18
N ASN A 77 -4.05 5.90 -25.97
CA ASN A 77 -2.90 6.81 -26.11
C ASN A 77 -2.92 7.99 -25.13
N ASN A 78 -3.91 8.06 -24.23
CA ASN A 78 -4.07 9.18 -23.32
C ASN A 78 -3.44 8.87 -21.96
N LYS A 79 -2.86 9.91 -21.35
CA LYS A 79 -2.23 9.89 -20.04
C LYS A 79 -2.88 10.91 -19.14
N ASP A 80 -3.30 10.49 -17.98
CA ASP A 80 -3.83 11.36 -16.93
C ASP A 80 -3.03 11.18 -15.64
N TYR A 81 -2.75 12.28 -14.95
CA TYR A 81 -2.19 12.21 -13.60
C TYR A 81 -3.29 11.89 -12.59
N THR A 82 -2.97 11.06 -11.63
CA THR A 82 -3.89 10.66 -10.57
C THR A 82 -3.37 11.09 -9.21
N LEU A 83 -4.28 11.62 -8.39
CA LEU A 83 -4.11 11.77 -6.96
C LEU A 83 -5.15 10.90 -6.28
N ASN A 84 -4.71 10.09 -5.34
CA ASN A 84 -5.53 9.09 -4.72
C ASN A 84 -5.53 9.29 -3.21
N ALA A 85 -6.70 9.15 -2.58
CA ALA A 85 -6.83 9.11 -1.14
C ALA A 85 -7.86 8.04 -0.76
N GLY A 86 -7.59 7.28 0.28
CA GLY A 86 -8.47 6.19 0.65
C GLY A 86 -8.30 5.73 2.09
N ALA A 87 -9.19 4.83 2.47
CA ALA A 87 -9.15 4.15 3.74
C ALA A 87 -9.48 2.67 3.53
N GLY A 88 -9.01 1.84 4.44
CA GLY A 88 -9.23 0.41 4.36
C GLY A 88 -9.11 -0.29 5.70
N LEU A 89 -9.35 -1.58 5.63
CA LEU A 89 -9.26 -2.52 6.74
C LEU A 89 -8.31 -3.64 6.33
N SER A 90 -7.45 -4.04 7.23
CA SER A 90 -6.53 -5.16 7.08
C SER A 90 -6.85 -6.20 8.16
N TYR A 91 -7.00 -7.44 7.76
CA TYR A 91 -7.22 -8.58 8.65
C TYR A 91 -6.07 -9.57 8.49
N PRO A 92 -5.25 -9.81 9.53
CA PRO A 92 -4.19 -10.80 9.48
C PRO A 92 -4.81 -12.23 9.49
N VAL A 93 -4.57 -12.98 8.42
CA VAL A 93 -4.93 -14.40 8.33
C VAL A 93 -3.81 -15.26 8.94
N SER A 94 -2.58 -14.79 8.79
CA SER A 94 -1.38 -15.34 9.42
C SER A 94 -0.32 -14.24 9.53
N ASP A 95 0.81 -14.52 10.17
CA ASP A 95 1.93 -13.56 10.31
C ASP A 95 2.42 -13.00 8.96
N LYS A 96 2.21 -13.74 7.88
CA LYS A 96 2.66 -13.35 6.54
C LYS A 96 1.55 -12.95 5.59
N VAL A 97 0.28 -13.29 5.89
CA VAL A 97 -0.83 -13.13 4.94
C VAL A 97 -1.92 -12.26 5.57
N HIS A 98 -2.27 -11.19 4.89
CA HIS A 98 -3.34 -10.29 5.27
C HIS A 98 -4.41 -10.21 4.17
N LEU A 99 -5.67 -10.24 4.56
CA LEU A 99 -6.79 -9.82 3.72
C LEU A 99 -6.99 -8.32 3.90
N LYS A 100 -7.04 -7.58 2.79
CA LYS A 100 -7.25 -6.13 2.82
C LYS A 100 -8.45 -5.75 1.97
N PHE A 101 -9.30 -4.91 2.53
CA PHE A 101 -10.36 -4.22 1.80
C PHE A 101 -10.11 -2.72 1.89
N ASN A 102 -10.15 -2.01 0.77
CA ASN A 102 -10.05 -0.56 0.77
C ASN A 102 -11.01 0.10 -0.23
N THR A 103 -11.30 1.35 0.06
CA THR A 103 -12.00 2.27 -0.82
C THR A 103 -11.10 3.46 -1.07
N VAL A 104 -10.80 3.70 -2.33
CA VAL A 104 -9.89 4.77 -2.78
C VAL A 104 -10.64 5.72 -3.69
N TYR A 105 -10.63 6.99 -3.36
CA TYR A 105 -11.06 8.06 -4.26
C TYR A 105 -9.91 8.40 -5.20
N ARG A 106 -10.13 8.25 -6.48
CA ARG A 106 -9.18 8.58 -7.54
C ARG A 106 -9.59 9.86 -8.24
N ASN A 107 -8.77 10.88 -8.10
CA ASN A 107 -8.94 12.15 -8.78
C ASN A 107 -7.97 12.22 -9.95
N ASN A 108 -8.51 12.17 -11.16
CA ASN A 108 -7.73 12.25 -12.39
C ASN A 108 -7.67 13.71 -12.86
N LYS A 109 -6.48 14.29 -12.89
CA LYS A 109 -6.23 15.61 -13.44
C LYS A 109 -5.77 15.45 -14.88
N LYS A 110 -6.51 16.09 -15.80
CA LYS A 110 -6.22 16.13 -17.22
C LYS A 110 -4.89 16.87 -17.46
N ASN A 111 -4.07 16.31 -18.33
CA ASN A 111 -2.96 17.06 -18.92
C ASN A 111 -3.55 17.93 -20.05
N ASP A 112 -3.70 19.24 -19.85
CA ASP A 112 -4.39 20.18 -20.74
C ASP A 112 -3.74 20.42 -22.11
N GLY A 113 -2.94 19.48 -22.57
CA GLY A 113 -2.11 19.64 -23.78
C GLY A 113 -2.67 19.14 -25.10
N ILE A 114 -3.65 18.22 -25.17
CA ILE A 114 -4.13 17.65 -26.45
C ILE A 114 -5.61 17.25 -26.42
N VAL A 115 -6.42 18.05 -27.10
CA VAL A 115 -7.56 17.78 -28.02
C VAL A 115 -8.50 16.57 -27.76
N ASN A 116 -9.72 16.85 -27.35
CA ASN A 116 -11.08 16.69 -27.88
C ASN A 116 -11.66 15.33 -28.31
N TYR A 117 -11.08 14.14 -28.18
CA TYR A 117 -11.75 12.89 -28.62
C TYR A 117 -11.55 11.65 -27.74
N ALA A 118 -11.12 11.79 -26.50
CA ALA A 118 -11.06 10.64 -25.59
C ALA A 118 -12.03 10.80 -24.42
N PRO A 119 -12.67 9.73 -23.94
CA PRO A 119 -13.51 9.81 -22.77
C PRO A 119 -12.66 10.28 -21.58
N LYS A 120 -13.04 11.39 -20.99
CA LYS A 120 -12.44 11.94 -19.79
C LYS A 120 -12.63 10.93 -18.66
N ILE A 121 -11.54 10.47 -18.06
CA ILE A 121 -11.64 9.67 -16.85
C ILE A 121 -12.10 10.60 -15.73
N ILE A 122 -13.34 10.44 -15.33
CA ILE A 122 -13.92 11.23 -14.23
C ILE A 122 -13.41 10.73 -12.88
N PRO A 123 -13.32 11.60 -11.88
CA PRO A 123 -13.06 11.17 -10.52
C PRO A 123 -14.05 10.09 -10.08
N HIS A 124 -13.56 9.03 -9.44
CA HIS A 124 -14.39 7.89 -9.05
C HIS A 124 -13.86 7.22 -7.78
N PHE A 125 -14.74 6.49 -7.11
CA PHE A 125 -14.34 5.57 -6.06
C PHE A 125 -13.99 4.20 -6.66
N GLN A 126 -12.89 3.65 -6.19
CA GLN A 126 -12.45 2.28 -6.50
C GLN A 126 -12.46 1.47 -5.20
N HIS A 127 -13.18 0.36 -5.19
CA HIS A 127 -13.20 -0.59 -4.08
C HIS A 127 -12.32 -1.77 -4.45
N ASN A 128 -11.41 -2.15 -3.56
CA ASN A 128 -10.49 -3.26 -3.78
C ASN A 128 -10.59 -4.25 -2.63
N LEU A 129 -10.63 -5.52 -2.98
CA LEU A 129 -10.36 -6.64 -2.08
C LEU A 129 -9.05 -7.27 -2.53
N SER A 130 -8.11 -7.43 -1.61
CA SER A 130 -6.77 -7.89 -1.95
C SER A 130 -6.20 -8.81 -0.88
N VAL A 131 -5.26 -9.64 -1.29
CA VAL A 131 -4.40 -10.42 -0.41
C VAL A 131 -3.05 -9.75 -0.39
N ALA A 132 -2.57 -9.39 0.79
CA ALA A 132 -1.22 -8.89 0.99
C ALA A 132 -0.35 -10.01 1.57
N ILE A 133 0.84 -10.18 1.01
CA ILE A 133 1.83 -11.14 1.51
C ILE A 133 3.03 -10.33 1.97
N ASN A 134 3.35 -10.46 3.25
CA ASN A 134 4.51 -9.83 3.83
C ASN A 134 5.75 -10.67 3.55
N PHE A 135 6.73 -10.06 2.88
CA PHE A 135 8.04 -10.64 2.67
C PHE A 135 9.01 -10.00 3.67
N GLY A 136 9.71 -10.82 4.41
CA GLY A 136 10.65 -10.40 5.44
C GLY A 136 10.52 -11.28 6.69
N GLY A 137 11.33 -11.02 7.68
CA GLY A 137 11.21 -11.60 9.00
C GLY A 137 10.16 -10.87 9.84
N LYS A 138 9.75 -11.49 10.93
CA LYS A 138 9.14 -10.80 12.05
C LYS A 138 10.23 -9.97 12.73
N ASP A 139 9.89 -8.78 13.18
CA ASP A 139 10.73 -7.89 13.96
C ASP A 139 9.84 -7.38 15.10
N THR A 140 10.00 -8.01 16.25
CA THR A 140 9.04 -7.90 17.37
C THR A 140 9.19 -6.57 18.09
N ASP A 141 10.41 -6.10 18.31
CA ASP A 141 10.73 -4.86 19.04
C ASP A 141 10.98 -3.66 18.13
N ARG A 142 11.09 -3.90 16.80
CA ARG A 142 11.20 -2.90 15.73
C ARG A 142 12.51 -2.12 15.73
N ASP A 143 13.59 -2.77 16.06
CA ASP A 143 14.93 -2.20 16.01
C ASP A 143 15.58 -2.31 14.61
N GLY A 144 14.94 -3.04 13.68
CA GLY A 144 15.41 -3.25 12.30
C GLY A 144 16.14 -4.58 12.11
N VAL A 145 16.36 -5.34 13.17
CA VAL A 145 16.88 -6.71 13.15
C VAL A 145 15.70 -7.69 13.23
N TYR A 146 15.61 -8.61 12.29
CA TYR A 146 14.51 -9.58 12.32
C TYR A 146 14.72 -10.63 13.40
N ASP A 147 13.66 -11.04 14.12
CA ASP A 147 13.67 -12.04 15.22
C ASP A 147 14.54 -13.27 14.95
N ARG A 148 14.67 -13.71 13.69
CA ARG A 148 15.50 -14.86 13.31
C ARG A 148 17.01 -14.58 13.31
N HIS A 149 17.40 -13.32 13.35
CA HIS A 149 18.77 -12.81 13.34
C HIS A 149 19.04 -11.94 14.57
N ASP A 150 18.07 -11.89 15.47
CA ASP A 150 18.05 -11.06 16.65
C ASP A 150 18.24 -11.93 17.88
N ASP A 151 19.32 -11.67 18.60
CA ASP A 151 19.64 -12.37 19.85
C ASP A 151 18.76 -11.87 21.00
N CYS A 152 18.13 -10.67 20.87
CA CYS A 152 17.25 -10.03 21.86
C CYS A 152 15.88 -9.64 21.29
N PRO A 153 15.06 -10.53 20.70
CA PRO A 153 13.91 -10.22 19.83
C PRO A 153 12.76 -9.44 20.46
N SER A 154 12.84 -9.06 21.70
CA SER A 154 11.81 -8.30 22.43
C SER A 154 12.33 -7.02 23.07
N VAL A 155 13.61 -6.71 22.89
CA VAL A 155 14.30 -5.57 23.50
C VAL A 155 15.07 -4.85 22.40
N PRO A 156 14.61 -3.66 21.94
CA PRO A 156 15.28 -2.94 20.86
C PRO A 156 16.76 -2.72 21.13
N GLY A 157 17.61 -3.00 20.14
CA GLY A 157 19.05 -2.87 20.27
C GLY A 157 19.74 -2.42 18.98
N LEU A 158 21.03 -2.70 18.90
CA LEU A 158 21.86 -2.29 17.79
C LEU A 158 22.11 -3.43 16.81
N ALA A 159 22.06 -3.14 15.52
CA ALA A 159 22.30 -4.14 14.49
C ALA A 159 23.71 -4.76 14.55
N GLU A 160 24.68 -4.03 15.08
CA GLU A 160 26.05 -4.52 15.29
C GLU A 160 26.16 -5.57 16.41
N PHE A 161 25.19 -5.57 17.34
CA PHE A 161 25.06 -6.57 18.41
C PHE A 161 23.90 -7.53 18.16
N ASN A 162 23.56 -7.78 16.89
CA ASN A 162 22.46 -8.67 16.51
C ASN A 162 21.15 -8.34 17.25
N GLY A 163 20.80 -7.06 17.36
CA GLY A 163 19.56 -6.63 18.01
C GLY A 163 19.62 -6.53 19.54
N CYS A 164 20.76 -6.75 20.17
CA CYS A 164 20.91 -6.54 21.61
C CYS A 164 21.32 -5.10 21.97
N PRO A 165 20.85 -4.55 23.10
CA PRO A 165 21.17 -3.21 23.56
C PRO A 165 22.61 -3.13 24.13
N ASP A 166 23.20 -1.93 23.99
CA ASP A 166 24.43 -1.49 24.62
C ASP A 166 24.11 -0.10 25.20
N ASP A 167 23.78 -0.07 26.49
CA ASP A 167 23.22 1.15 27.14
C ASP A 167 24.28 2.19 27.47
N ASP A 168 25.50 1.79 27.72
CA ASP A 168 26.59 2.71 28.06
C ASP A 168 27.51 3.06 26.88
N GLY A 169 27.32 2.36 25.73
CA GLY A 169 28.01 2.66 24.48
C GLY A 169 29.50 2.32 24.48
N ASP A 170 29.91 1.35 25.30
CA ASP A 170 31.31 0.94 25.40
C ASP A 170 31.73 -0.08 24.33
N GLY A 171 30.77 -0.58 23.52
CA GLY A 171 30.97 -1.56 22.46
C GLY A 171 30.85 -3.00 22.92
N ILE A 172 30.28 -3.22 24.09
CA ILE A 172 29.91 -4.54 24.63
C ILE A 172 28.41 -4.56 24.86
N GLU A 173 27.71 -5.58 24.37
CA GLU A 173 26.28 -5.67 24.60
C GLU A 173 25.97 -5.92 26.09
N ASN A 174 24.90 -5.35 26.62
CA ASN A 174 24.49 -5.45 28.06
C ASN A 174 24.48 -6.88 28.62
N SER A 175 24.33 -7.90 27.79
CA SER A 175 24.31 -9.28 28.24
C SER A 175 25.70 -9.87 28.47
N LYS A 176 26.74 -9.18 28.01
CA LYS A 176 28.16 -9.58 28.09
C LYS A 176 29.02 -8.65 28.93
N ASP A 177 28.44 -7.50 29.37
CA ASP A 177 29.04 -6.50 30.25
C ASP A 177 28.63 -6.72 31.79
#